data_5ea06e06d3d66d0527ebc74117fd5747
#
_entry.id   5ea06e06d3d66d0527ebc74117fd5747
#
_cell.length_a   1.000
_cell.length_b   1.000
_cell.length_c   1.000
_cell.angle_alpha   90.00
_cell.angle_beta   90.00
_cell.angle_gamma   90.00
#
_symmetry.space_group_name_H-M   'P 1'
#
loop_
_entity.id
_entity.type
_entity.pdbx_description
1 polymer ?
#
loop_
_entity_poly.entity_id
_entity_poly.type
_entity_poly.pdbx_seq_one_letter_code
_entity_poly.pdbx_strand_id
1 'polypeptide(L)'
;MTDKKFILDTDIGDDIDDAYALDFALKKNLPLLGVTTVFRWADERARIAKKMAVLYGKKLPVYAGLKGAWDADGHCCQWTADLENEAYAPDNENGIPSDAIDFIVQSAKRYGKNLVLLAIGPLTNIAAAIEKDPSAMSGIGGVIMMGGDYANQYVEWNINCDIPAAKTVFSSDLPVTAFGCEVTSKFVVSEKQQRYMLNMRGSEYKKYLSLLTNLWLKSKLPGWRICLHDVMVVRQASENYCDFAEIDMHLETESAYTYGM
;
A
#
# COMPACT_ATOMS: atom_id res chain seq x y z
N MET A 1 -19.03 -2.31 17.47
CA MET A 1 -17.78 -2.42 16.71
C MET A 1 -18.16 -2.75 15.28
N THR A 2 -17.70 -2.00 14.31
CA THR A 2 -18.01 -2.24 12.89
C THR A 2 -17.37 -3.55 12.46
N ASP A 3 -18.16 -4.41 11.79
CA ASP A 3 -17.73 -5.74 11.28
C ASP A 3 -16.80 -5.62 10.04
N LYS A 4 -16.18 -4.44 9.88
CA LYS A 4 -15.34 -4.11 8.73
C LYS A 4 -14.09 -4.99 8.68
N LYS A 5 -13.75 -5.42 7.48
CA LYS A 5 -12.56 -6.17 7.12
C LYS A 5 -11.76 -5.35 6.13
N PHE A 6 -10.45 -5.52 6.15
CA PHE A 6 -9.55 -4.74 5.30
C PHE A 6 -8.61 -5.63 4.50
N ILE A 7 -8.27 -5.20 3.31
CA ILE A 7 -7.12 -5.69 2.55
C ILE A 7 -6.20 -4.48 2.38
N LEU A 8 -4.93 -4.65 2.68
CA LEU A 8 -3.89 -3.64 2.42
C LEU A 8 -3.24 -3.95 1.09
N ASP A 9 -3.37 -3.04 0.12
CA ASP A 9 -2.68 -3.08 -1.17
C ASP A 9 -1.55 -2.07 -1.17
N THR A 10 -0.29 -2.52 -1.38
CA THR A 10 0.94 -1.77 -1.06
C THR A 10 2.03 -2.02 -2.08
N ASP A 11 2.85 -1.04 -2.36
CA ASP A 11 4.11 -1.18 -3.08
C ASP A 11 5.35 -1.12 -2.16
N ILE A 12 5.19 -1.65 -0.95
CA ILE A 12 6.24 -1.78 0.06
C ILE A 12 7.59 -2.19 -0.53
N GLY A 13 8.65 -1.54 -0.15
CA GLY A 13 10.00 -1.93 -0.55
C GLY A 13 10.84 -0.82 -1.17
N ASP A 14 10.24 0.27 -1.64
CA ASP A 14 10.95 1.44 -2.20
C ASP A 14 10.85 2.66 -1.28
N ASP A 15 9.66 3.18 -0.97
CA ASP A 15 9.54 4.13 0.13
C ASP A 15 9.40 3.37 1.45
N ILE A 16 9.65 4.03 2.55
CA ILE A 16 9.70 3.36 3.86
C ILE A 16 8.37 3.43 4.58
N ASP A 17 7.51 4.34 4.21
CA ASP A 17 6.26 4.61 4.91
C ASP A 17 5.23 3.49 4.75
N ASP A 18 5.23 2.75 3.64
CA ASP A 18 4.51 1.48 3.50
C ASP A 18 4.81 0.50 4.65
N ALA A 19 6.11 0.31 4.95
CA ALA A 19 6.51 -0.57 6.04
C ALA A 19 5.99 -0.07 7.40
N TYR A 20 5.94 1.25 7.61
CA TYR A 20 5.35 1.85 8.80
C TYR A 20 3.82 1.78 8.80
N ALA A 21 3.18 1.84 7.64
CA ALA A 21 1.73 1.62 7.51
C ALA A 21 1.36 0.18 7.90
N LEU A 22 2.08 -0.81 7.38
CA LEU A 22 1.90 -2.21 7.78
C LEU A 22 2.23 -2.44 9.26
N ASP A 23 3.32 -1.86 9.79
CA ASP A 23 3.66 -1.89 11.22
C ASP A 23 2.52 -1.36 12.09
N PHE A 24 1.92 -0.23 11.69
CA PHE A 24 0.78 0.36 12.40
C PHE A 24 -0.43 -0.57 12.38
N ALA A 25 -0.78 -1.14 11.22
CA ALA A 25 -1.89 -2.08 11.09
C ALA A 25 -1.72 -3.31 12.00
N LEU A 26 -0.52 -3.90 12.00
CA LEU A 26 -0.19 -5.07 12.81
C LEU A 26 -0.24 -4.77 14.31
N LYS A 27 0.29 -3.62 14.73
CA LYS A 27 0.26 -3.15 16.13
C LYS A 27 -1.16 -2.88 16.64
N LYS A 28 -1.99 -2.27 15.82
CA LYS A 28 -3.39 -1.96 16.15
C LYS A 28 -4.30 -3.18 16.06
N ASN A 29 -3.78 -4.34 15.61
CA ASN A 29 -4.57 -5.53 15.32
C ASN A 29 -5.74 -5.21 14.38
N LEU A 30 -5.48 -4.38 13.36
CA LEU A 30 -6.48 -4.10 12.33
C LEU A 30 -6.97 -5.43 11.73
N PRO A 31 -8.29 -5.63 11.53
CA PRO A 31 -8.82 -6.89 11.01
C PRO A 31 -8.53 -7.06 9.51
N LEU A 32 -7.21 -7.16 9.19
CA LEU A 32 -6.73 -7.45 7.85
C LEU A 32 -7.07 -8.89 7.46
N LEU A 33 -7.69 -9.06 6.30
CA LEU A 33 -7.86 -10.35 5.65
C LEU A 33 -6.55 -10.83 5.00
N GLY A 34 -5.76 -9.88 4.53
CA GLY A 34 -4.47 -10.12 3.89
C GLY A 34 -3.82 -8.83 3.41
N VAL A 35 -2.66 -9.00 2.80
CA VAL A 35 -1.92 -7.96 2.10
C VAL A 35 -1.77 -8.39 0.64
N THR A 36 -1.99 -7.47 -0.28
CA THR A 36 -1.66 -7.62 -1.69
C THR A 36 -0.55 -6.64 -2.04
N THR A 37 0.36 -7.05 -2.91
CA THR A 37 1.43 -6.17 -3.35
C THR A 37 1.29 -5.83 -4.83
N VAL A 38 1.80 -4.68 -5.20
CA VAL A 38 1.62 -4.11 -6.53
C VAL A 38 2.91 -3.45 -7.01
N PHE A 39 3.04 -3.26 -8.30
CA PHE A 39 4.08 -2.47 -8.95
C PHE A 39 5.48 -3.10 -8.99
N ARG A 40 6.05 -3.24 -10.20
CA ARG A 40 7.39 -3.74 -10.47
C ARG A 40 7.70 -5.09 -9.79
N TRP A 41 8.40 -5.08 -8.69
CA TRP A 41 8.88 -6.25 -7.95
C TRP A 41 7.84 -6.79 -6.95
N ALA A 42 6.61 -7.00 -7.40
CA ALA A 42 5.49 -7.40 -6.53
C ALA A 42 5.81 -8.64 -5.67
N ASP A 43 6.55 -9.62 -6.21
CA ASP A 43 6.98 -10.82 -5.49
C ASP A 43 7.94 -10.51 -4.33
N GLU A 44 8.92 -9.61 -4.54
CA GLU A 44 9.86 -9.19 -3.50
C GLU A 44 9.15 -8.39 -2.41
N ARG A 45 8.26 -7.49 -2.82
CA ARG A 45 7.40 -6.69 -1.93
C ARG A 45 6.56 -7.60 -1.04
N ALA A 46 5.99 -8.65 -1.60
CA ALA A 46 5.21 -9.64 -0.86
C ALA A 46 6.06 -10.40 0.17
N ARG A 47 7.33 -10.70 -0.14
CA ARG A 47 8.26 -11.32 0.80
C ARG A 47 8.60 -10.38 1.97
N ILE A 48 8.80 -9.08 1.71
CA ILE A 48 8.99 -8.06 2.75
C ILE A 48 7.77 -8.03 3.69
N ALA A 49 6.56 -7.90 3.12
CA ALA A 49 5.32 -7.88 3.90
C ALA A 49 5.12 -9.17 4.71
N LYS A 50 5.38 -10.33 4.10
CA LYS A 50 5.30 -11.64 4.78
C LYS A 50 6.30 -11.73 5.94
N LYS A 51 7.54 -11.32 5.73
CA LYS A 51 8.55 -11.30 6.79
C LYS A 51 8.12 -10.42 7.96
N MET A 52 7.57 -9.25 7.68
CA MET A 52 7.03 -8.38 8.73
C MET A 52 5.93 -9.09 9.52
N ALA A 53 4.95 -9.70 8.86
CA ALA A 53 3.87 -10.42 9.52
C ALA A 53 4.39 -11.56 10.41
N VAL A 54 5.33 -12.36 9.90
CA VAL A 54 5.96 -13.46 10.67
C VAL A 54 6.69 -12.93 11.91
N LEU A 55 7.47 -11.86 11.77
CA LEU A 55 8.20 -11.25 12.90
C LEU A 55 7.26 -10.63 13.96
N TYR A 56 6.03 -10.29 13.56
CA TYR A 56 4.95 -9.91 14.48
C TYR A 56 4.21 -11.11 15.09
N GLY A 57 4.55 -12.33 14.71
CA GLY A 57 3.84 -13.53 15.13
C GLY A 57 2.42 -13.64 14.54
N LYS A 58 2.18 -13.01 13.37
CA LYS A 58 0.86 -13.01 12.71
C LYS A 58 0.82 -13.98 11.54
N LYS A 59 -0.23 -14.79 11.49
CA LYS A 59 -0.57 -15.61 10.32
C LYS A 59 -1.41 -14.74 9.36
N LEU A 60 -0.75 -13.84 8.63
CA LEU A 60 -1.40 -12.94 7.68
C LEU A 60 -1.13 -13.45 6.26
N PRO A 61 -2.17 -13.74 5.45
CA PRO A 61 -2.02 -14.04 4.05
C PRO A 61 -1.40 -12.87 3.30
N VAL A 62 -0.46 -13.15 2.40
CA VAL A 62 0.16 -12.16 1.53
C VAL A 62 0.16 -12.71 0.10
N TYR A 63 -0.25 -11.88 -0.85
CA TYR A 63 -0.37 -12.23 -2.26
C TYR A 63 0.41 -11.24 -3.10
N ALA A 64 1.23 -11.75 -4.02
CA ALA A 64 1.85 -10.92 -5.04
C ALA A 64 0.80 -10.58 -6.11
N GLY A 65 0.69 -9.31 -6.44
CA GLY A 65 -0.21 -8.81 -7.47
C GLY A 65 0.50 -8.43 -8.76
N LEU A 66 -0.08 -7.50 -9.48
CA LEU A 66 0.39 -7.09 -10.79
C LEU A 66 1.61 -6.18 -10.70
N LYS A 67 2.52 -6.35 -11.67
CA LYS A 67 3.73 -5.55 -11.75
C LYS A 67 3.49 -4.15 -12.38
N GLY A 68 2.32 -3.95 -13.01
CA GLY A 68 2.03 -2.75 -13.78
C GLY A 68 2.76 -2.71 -15.11
N ALA A 69 2.69 -1.59 -15.80
CA ALA A 69 3.27 -1.40 -17.13
C ALA A 69 4.76 -0.99 -17.12
N TRP A 70 5.33 -0.72 -15.97
CA TRP A 70 6.71 -0.27 -15.85
C TRP A 70 7.67 -1.43 -15.62
N ASP A 71 8.43 -1.79 -16.63
CA ASP A 71 9.54 -2.72 -16.47
C ASP A 71 10.68 -2.08 -15.68
N ALA A 72 11.30 -2.87 -14.82
CA ALA A 72 12.49 -2.46 -14.10
C ALA A 72 13.41 -3.65 -13.83
N ASP A 73 14.68 -3.45 -14.10
CA ASP A 73 15.74 -4.40 -13.70
C ASP A 73 16.09 -4.22 -12.21
N GLY A 74 16.72 -5.24 -11.63
CA GLY A 74 17.22 -5.22 -10.27
C GLY A 74 16.16 -5.55 -9.22
N HIS A 75 16.27 -4.91 -8.06
CA HIS A 75 15.47 -5.17 -6.88
C HIS A 75 14.92 -3.87 -6.28
N CYS A 76 13.84 -3.95 -5.50
CA CYS A 76 13.42 -2.80 -4.70
C CYS A 76 14.49 -2.41 -3.66
N CYS A 77 14.57 -1.14 -3.28
CA CYS A 77 15.68 -0.63 -2.47
C CYS A 77 15.79 -1.26 -1.07
N GLN A 78 14.72 -1.86 -0.57
CA GLN A 78 14.70 -2.55 0.72
C GLN A 78 14.89 -4.07 0.59
N TRP A 79 15.17 -4.56 -0.64
CA TRP A 79 15.47 -5.97 -0.84
C TRP A 79 16.73 -6.37 -0.09
N THR A 80 16.70 -7.52 0.58
CA THR A 80 17.82 -8.12 1.27
C THR A 80 17.94 -9.60 0.91
N ALA A 81 19.16 -10.13 0.87
CA ALA A 81 19.40 -11.54 0.61
C ALA A 81 18.69 -12.49 1.60
N ASP A 82 18.40 -12.01 2.82
CA ASP A 82 17.64 -12.77 3.81
C ASP A 82 16.21 -13.12 3.35
N LEU A 83 15.67 -12.39 2.38
CA LEU A 83 14.32 -12.64 1.85
C LEU A 83 14.26 -13.82 0.88
N GLU A 84 15.39 -14.28 0.40
CA GLU A 84 15.49 -15.51 -0.39
C GLU A 84 15.41 -16.77 0.49
N ASN A 85 15.54 -16.64 1.81
CA ASN A 85 15.48 -17.76 2.74
C ASN A 85 14.04 -18.31 2.81
N GLU A 86 13.92 -19.64 2.73
CA GLU A 86 12.65 -20.39 2.82
C GLU A 86 11.82 -20.06 4.07
N ALA A 87 12.47 -19.60 5.17
CA ALA A 87 11.78 -19.15 6.37
C ALA A 87 10.79 -17.99 6.13
N TYR A 88 10.95 -17.26 5.05
CA TYR A 88 10.07 -16.15 4.63
C TYR A 88 9.28 -16.48 3.35
N ALA A 89 9.46 -17.69 2.83
CA ALA A 89 8.57 -18.22 1.83
C ALA A 89 7.15 -18.39 2.44
N PRO A 90 6.11 -18.36 1.64
CA PRO A 90 4.76 -18.62 2.13
C PRO A 90 4.65 -20.03 2.70
N ASP A 91 3.60 -20.26 3.49
CA ASP A 91 3.32 -21.53 4.19
C ASP A 91 3.03 -22.73 3.25
N ASN A 92 3.35 -22.64 1.97
CA ASN A 92 3.18 -23.71 0.98
C ASN A 92 4.44 -23.87 0.11
N GLU A 93 4.64 -25.07 -0.38
CA GLU A 93 5.77 -25.46 -1.23
C GLU A 93 5.89 -24.69 -2.56
N ASN A 94 4.90 -23.82 -2.89
CA ASN A 94 4.74 -23.16 -4.18
C ASN A 94 5.14 -21.68 -4.20
N GLY A 95 5.73 -21.14 -3.15
CA GLY A 95 6.09 -19.72 -3.12
C GLY A 95 4.94 -18.80 -2.68
N ILE A 96 5.11 -17.47 -2.82
CA ILE A 96 4.05 -16.51 -2.53
C ILE A 96 2.98 -16.63 -3.60
N PRO A 97 1.68 -16.80 -3.24
CA PRO A 97 0.61 -16.85 -4.23
C PRO A 97 0.58 -15.55 -5.05
N SER A 98 0.37 -15.70 -6.37
CA SER A 98 0.26 -14.57 -7.31
C SER A 98 -1.19 -14.28 -7.72
N ASP A 99 -2.14 -14.69 -6.91
CA ASP A 99 -3.57 -14.58 -7.17
C ASP A 99 -4.24 -13.44 -6.38
N ALA A 100 -3.51 -12.33 -6.20
CA ALA A 100 -3.99 -11.16 -5.47
C ALA A 100 -5.35 -10.65 -5.97
N ILE A 101 -5.56 -10.64 -7.29
CA ILE A 101 -6.82 -10.17 -7.88
C ILE A 101 -7.97 -11.11 -7.51
N ASP A 102 -7.74 -12.42 -7.56
CA ASP A 102 -8.73 -13.41 -7.13
C ASP A 102 -9.05 -13.28 -5.64
N PHE A 103 -8.02 -13.07 -4.82
CA PHE A 103 -8.20 -12.84 -3.40
C PHE A 103 -9.05 -11.59 -3.11
N ILE A 104 -8.83 -10.47 -3.82
CA ILE A 104 -9.64 -9.25 -3.70
C ILE A 104 -11.08 -9.54 -4.10
N VAL A 105 -11.32 -10.13 -5.29
CA VAL A 105 -12.66 -10.42 -5.80
C VAL A 105 -13.42 -11.41 -4.92
N GLN A 106 -12.78 -12.48 -4.44
CA GLN A 106 -13.42 -13.43 -3.53
C GLN A 106 -13.75 -12.80 -2.18
N SER A 107 -12.89 -11.91 -1.69
CA SER A 107 -13.15 -11.14 -0.48
C SER A 107 -14.33 -10.18 -0.68
N ALA A 108 -14.42 -9.52 -1.85
CA ALA A 108 -15.54 -8.65 -2.21
C ALA A 108 -16.87 -9.42 -2.18
N LYS A 109 -16.92 -10.60 -2.83
CA LYS A 109 -18.10 -11.48 -2.81
C LYS A 109 -18.51 -11.89 -1.40
N ARG A 110 -17.52 -12.20 -0.57
CA ARG A 110 -17.76 -12.73 0.78
C ARG A 110 -18.21 -11.67 1.78
N TYR A 111 -17.62 -10.50 1.73
CA TYR A 111 -17.79 -9.48 2.78
C TYR A 111 -18.63 -8.27 2.33
N GLY A 112 -18.80 -8.06 1.02
CA GLY A 112 -19.62 -6.98 0.46
C GLY A 112 -19.27 -5.64 1.10
N LYS A 113 -20.25 -4.88 1.52
CA LYS A 113 -20.09 -3.55 2.15
C LYS A 113 -19.22 -3.51 3.43
N ASN A 114 -18.90 -4.68 3.97
CA ASN A 114 -18.00 -4.77 5.11
C ASN A 114 -16.51 -4.85 4.68
N LEU A 115 -16.20 -5.06 3.40
CA LEU A 115 -14.84 -4.98 2.88
C LEU A 115 -14.47 -3.53 2.56
N VAL A 116 -13.33 -3.08 3.02
CA VAL A 116 -12.69 -1.83 2.63
C VAL A 116 -11.27 -2.14 2.15
N LEU A 117 -10.90 -1.63 0.99
CA LEU A 117 -9.54 -1.74 0.47
C LEU A 117 -8.73 -0.53 0.95
N LEU A 118 -7.53 -0.78 1.46
CA LEU A 118 -6.56 0.24 1.85
C LEU A 118 -5.47 0.25 0.79
N ALA A 119 -5.53 1.21 -0.13
CA ALA A 119 -4.59 1.33 -1.25
C ALA A 119 -3.51 2.36 -0.91
N ILE A 120 -2.28 1.90 -0.77
CA ILE A 120 -1.11 2.75 -0.49
C ILE A 120 -0.03 2.63 -1.56
N GLY A 121 -0.33 1.99 -2.68
CA GLY A 121 0.45 1.92 -3.91
C GLY A 121 -0.42 2.25 -5.13
N PRO A 122 0.10 2.07 -6.35
CA PRO A 122 -0.64 2.23 -7.60
C PRO A 122 -1.91 1.39 -7.63
N LEU A 123 -2.97 1.89 -8.25
CA LEU A 123 -4.31 1.29 -8.23
C LEU A 123 -4.50 0.08 -9.16
N THR A 124 -3.42 -0.46 -9.72
CA THR A 124 -3.40 -1.53 -10.73
C THR A 124 -4.18 -2.78 -10.30
N ASN A 125 -3.97 -3.28 -9.06
CA ASN A 125 -4.67 -4.46 -8.57
C ASN A 125 -6.18 -4.19 -8.39
N ILE A 126 -6.54 -3.02 -7.92
CA ILE A 126 -7.94 -2.63 -7.68
C ILE A 126 -8.67 -2.47 -9.01
N ALA A 127 -8.06 -1.82 -9.98
CA ALA A 127 -8.60 -1.70 -11.34
C ALA A 127 -8.82 -3.08 -11.97
N ALA A 128 -7.83 -3.96 -11.91
CA ALA A 128 -7.96 -5.33 -12.42
C ALA A 128 -9.06 -6.13 -11.72
N ALA A 129 -9.27 -5.92 -10.42
CA ALA A 129 -10.36 -6.54 -9.68
C ALA A 129 -11.74 -5.99 -10.13
N ILE A 130 -11.85 -4.68 -10.39
CA ILE A 130 -13.06 -4.07 -10.94
C ILE A 130 -13.36 -4.64 -12.33
N GLU A 131 -12.36 -4.71 -13.20
CA GLU A 131 -12.51 -5.27 -14.55
C GLU A 131 -12.90 -6.75 -14.54
N LYS A 132 -12.35 -7.52 -13.59
CA LYS A 132 -12.62 -8.94 -13.44
C LYS A 132 -14.05 -9.24 -12.97
N ASP A 133 -14.55 -8.49 -12.00
CA ASP A 133 -15.91 -8.66 -11.47
C ASP A 133 -16.47 -7.31 -10.96
N PRO A 134 -16.99 -6.48 -11.89
CA PRO A 134 -17.54 -5.17 -11.54
C PRO A 134 -18.66 -5.24 -10.51
N SER A 135 -19.49 -6.30 -10.59
CA SER A 135 -20.63 -6.49 -9.69
C SER A 135 -20.19 -6.78 -8.26
N ALA A 136 -19.18 -7.63 -8.07
CA ALA A 136 -18.64 -7.90 -6.73
C ALA A 136 -17.97 -6.66 -6.15
N MET A 137 -17.22 -5.94 -6.98
CA MET A 137 -16.47 -4.76 -6.54
C MET A 137 -17.38 -3.57 -6.22
N SER A 138 -18.43 -3.31 -6.98
CA SER A 138 -19.40 -2.24 -6.65
C SER A 138 -20.13 -2.45 -5.32
N GLY A 139 -20.13 -3.70 -4.81
CA GLY A 139 -20.77 -4.06 -3.54
C GLY A 139 -19.90 -3.85 -2.30
N ILE A 140 -18.63 -3.48 -2.41
CA ILE A 140 -17.75 -3.30 -1.24
C ILE A 140 -17.99 -1.97 -0.51
N GLY A 141 -17.43 -1.83 0.69
CA GLY A 141 -17.54 -0.62 1.49
C GLY A 141 -16.74 0.57 0.98
N GLY A 142 -15.85 0.35 0.02
CA GLY A 142 -15.08 1.39 -0.66
C GLY A 142 -13.57 1.17 -0.60
N VAL A 143 -12.86 2.21 -1.04
CA VAL A 143 -11.40 2.30 -1.05
C VAL A 143 -10.99 3.51 -0.20
N ILE A 144 -10.03 3.31 0.71
CA ILE A 144 -9.31 4.42 1.35
C ILE A 144 -7.90 4.39 0.76
N MET A 145 -7.44 5.48 0.15
CA MET A 145 -6.18 5.49 -0.57
C MET A 145 -5.26 6.66 -0.20
N MET A 146 -3.97 6.45 -0.37
CA MET A 146 -2.99 7.51 -0.55
C MET A 146 -2.75 7.70 -2.05
N GLY A 147 -3.00 8.89 -2.54
CA GLY A 147 -2.78 9.21 -3.95
C GLY A 147 -3.49 10.48 -4.38
N GLY A 148 -2.99 11.06 -5.47
CA GLY A 148 -3.44 12.33 -6.01
C GLY A 148 -2.90 13.55 -5.27
N ASP A 149 -3.13 14.70 -5.86
CA ASP A 149 -2.94 16.02 -5.24
C ASP A 149 -4.13 16.90 -5.65
N TYR A 150 -5.01 17.18 -4.71
CA TYR A 150 -6.30 17.82 -4.97
C TYR A 150 -6.25 19.34 -4.81
N ALA A 151 -5.11 19.90 -4.42
CA ALA A 151 -4.91 21.34 -4.24
C ALA A 151 -3.91 21.95 -5.22
N ASN A 152 -3.05 21.15 -5.82
CA ASN A 152 -1.99 21.60 -6.70
C ASN A 152 -2.08 20.90 -8.07
N GLN A 153 -1.58 21.56 -9.11
CA GLN A 153 -1.47 20.94 -10.44
C GLN A 153 -0.22 20.04 -10.50
N TYR A 154 -0.33 18.87 -9.90
CA TYR A 154 0.76 17.91 -9.79
C TYR A 154 0.26 16.48 -9.99
N VAL A 155 0.98 15.70 -10.79
CA VAL A 155 0.70 14.28 -10.94
C VAL A 155 1.40 13.52 -9.83
N GLU A 156 0.61 13.04 -8.88
CA GLU A 156 1.13 12.31 -7.72
C GLU A 156 1.67 10.93 -8.16
N TRP A 157 2.62 10.39 -7.40
CA TRP A 157 3.40 9.20 -7.77
C TRP A 157 2.54 7.94 -7.98
N ASN A 158 1.65 7.61 -7.05
CA ASN A 158 0.81 6.41 -7.16
C ASN A 158 -0.13 6.49 -8.37
N ILE A 159 -0.67 7.68 -8.63
CA ILE A 159 -1.48 7.93 -9.84
C ILE A 159 -0.62 7.83 -11.09
N ASN A 160 0.57 8.45 -11.09
CA ASN A 160 1.47 8.46 -12.25
C ASN A 160 1.97 7.06 -12.63
N CYS A 161 2.13 6.17 -11.66
CA CYS A 161 2.58 4.81 -11.92
C CYS A 161 1.60 3.97 -12.74
N ASP A 162 0.29 4.28 -12.67
CA ASP A 162 -0.74 3.61 -13.49
C ASP A 162 -1.98 4.48 -13.66
N ILE A 163 -1.88 5.48 -14.55
CA ILE A 163 -2.97 6.41 -14.84
C ILE A 163 -4.21 5.69 -15.39
N PRO A 164 -4.10 4.68 -16.30
CA PRO A 164 -5.25 3.89 -16.73
C PRO A 164 -5.98 3.19 -15.58
N ALA A 165 -5.24 2.62 -14.64
CA ALA A 165 -5.84 1.98 -13.46
C ALA A 165 -6.54 3.01 -12.56
N ALA A 166 -5.92 4.17 -12.33
CA ALA A 166 -6.53 5.27 -11.60
C ALA A 166 -7.84 5.72 -12.27
N LYS A 167 -7.85 5.85 -13.60
CA LYS A 167 -9.06 6.18 -14.36
C LYS A 167 -10.15 5.13 -14.15
N THR A 168 -9.82 3.85 -14.22
CA THR A 168 -10.80 2.76 -13.98
C THR A 168 -11.41 2.87 -12.59
N VAL A 169 -10.60 3.09 -11.55
CA VAL A 169 -11.09 3.21 -10.16
C VAL A 169 -11.96 4.45 -10.00
N PHE A 170 -11.51 5.61 -10.45
CA PHE A 170 -12.25 6.88 -10.29
C PHE A 170 -13.50 6.97 -11.15
N SER A 171 -13.57 6.22 -12.26
CA SER A 171 -14.78 6.13 -13.09
C SER A 171 -15.76 5.06 -12.62
N SER A 172 -15.41 4.29 -11.58
CA SER A 172 -16.29 3.26 -11.02
C SER A 172 -17.25 3.84 -9.98
N ASP A 173 -18.31 3.07 -9.64
CA ASP A 173 -19.26 3.44 -8.57
C ASP A 173 -18.70 3.16 -7.15
N LEU A 174 -17.42 2.90 -7.00
CA LEU A 174 -16.82 2.66 -5.70
C LEU A 174 -16.69 3.96 -4.89
N PRO A 175 -17.12 3.96 -3.62
CA PRO A 175 -16.78 5.04 -2.71
C PRO A 175 -15.26 5.12 -2.52
N VAL A 176 -14.65 6.22 -2.93
CA VAL A 176 -13.22 6.49 -2.75
C VAL A 176 -13.02 7.59 -1.73
N THR A 177 -12.19 7.31 -0.73
CA THR A 177 -11.70 8.30 0.23
C THR A 177 -10.19 8.44 0.04
N ALA A 178 -9.74 9.62 -0.34
CA ALA A 178 -8.34 9.83 -0.70
C ALA A 178 -7.62 10.78 0.30
N PHE A 179 -6.38 10.43 0.61
CA PHE A 179 -5.42 11.30 1.25
C PHE A 179 -4.45 11.80 0.17
N GLY A 180 -4.64 13.05 -0.25
CA GLY A 180 -3.80 13.67 -1.26
C GLY A 180 -2.43 14.08 -0.73
N CYS A 181 -1.49 14.25 -1.65
CA CYS A 181 -0.11 14.62 -1.34
C CYS A 181 -0.03 15.98 -0.63
N GLU A 182 -0.92 16.92 -0.92
CA GLU A 182 -1.03 18.24 -0.26
C GLU A 182 -1.30 18.14 1.25
N VAL A 183 -1.87 17.02 1.70
CA VAL A 183 -2.11 16.74 3.12
C VAL A 183 -0.98 15.89 3.69
N THR A 184 -0.68 14.77 3.02
CA THR A 184 0.22 13.74 3.56
C THR A 184 1.67 14.21 3.65
N SER A 185 2.13 15.08 2.74
CA SER A 185 3.46 15.67 2.76
C SER A 185 3.79 16.51 4.02
N LYS A 186 2.80 16.82 4.83
CA LYS A 186 2.97 17.52 6.11
C LYS A 186 3.42 16.59 7.25
N PHE A 187 3.35 15.28 7.05
CA PHE A 187 3.68 14.29 8.09
C PHE A 187 5.14 13.85 8.06
N VAL A 188 6.03 14.83 7.98
CA VAL A 188 7.48 14.64 8.05
C VAL A 188 7.89 14.37 9.49
N VAL A 189 8.57 13.25 9.74
CA VAL A 189 9.06 12.93 11.09
C VAL A 189 10.18 13.87 11.52
N SER A 190 10.27 14.17 12.81
CA SER A 190 11.38 14.99 13.36
C SER A 190 12.71 14.23 13.24
N GLU A 191 13.84 14.95 13.26
CA GLU A 191 15.18 14.34 13.28
C GLU A 191 15.36 13.35 14.44
N LYS A 192 14.81 13.67 15.59
CA LYS A 192 14.84 12.78 16.76
C LYS A 192 14.09 11.48 16.48
N GLN A 193 12.93 11.55 15.85
CA GLN A 193 12.15 10.37 15.46
C GLN A 193 12.89 9.57 14.40
N GLN A 194 13.42 10.21 13.36
CA GLN A 194 14.19 9.53 12.31
C GLN A 194 15.42 8.82 12.89
N ARG A 195 16.17 9.46 13.77
CA ARG A 195 17.28 8.80 14.48
C ARG A 195 16.82 7.61 15.31
N TYR A 196 15.66 7.68 15.95
CA TYR A 196 15.07 6.54 16.66
C TYR A 196 14.74 5.39 15.69
N MET A 197 14.06 5.70 14.58
CA MET A 197 13.67 4.73 13.56
C MET A 197 14.88 3.99 12.97
N LEU A 198 15.97 4.70 12.72
CA LEU A 198 17.23 4.13 12.22
C LEU A 198 17.96 3.23 13.23
N ASN A 199 17.66 3.36 14.52
CA ASN A 199 18.40 2.68 15.60
C ASN A 199 17.48 1.86 16.50
N MET A 200 16.32 1.43 16.03
CA MET A 200 15.42 0.62 16.84
C MET A 200 16.07 -0.71 17.24
N ARG A 201 15.91 -1.06 18.52
CA ARG A 201 16.47 -2.26 19.15
C ARG A 201 15.38 -3.01 19.90
N GLY A 202 15.70 -4.21 20.37
CA GLY A 202 14.82 -5.08 21.14
C GLY A 202 14.30 -6.23 20.28
N SER A 203 13.00 -6.29 20.03
CA SER A 203 12.39 -7.38 19.25
C SER A 203 12.88 -7.44 17.80
N GLU A 204 12.83 -8.63 17.21
CA GLU A 204 13.29 -8.86 15.83
C GLU A 204 12.55 -7.99 14.82
N TYR A 205 11.26 -7.78 14.98
CA TYR A 205 10.51 -6.88 14.08
C TYR A 205 11.04 -5.43 14.13
N LYS A 206 11.44 -4.92 15.31
CA LYS A 206 12.01 -3.56 15.42
C LYS A 206 13.35 -3.46 14.72
N LYS A 207 14.21 -4.49 14.89
CA LYS A 207 15.50 -4.56 14.19
C LYS A 207 15.28 -4.60 12.68
N TYR A 208 14.31 -5.39 12.22
CA TYR A 208 14.00 -5.51 10.80
C TYR A 208 13.46 -4.18 10.23
N LEU A 209 12.52 -3.54 10.91
CA LEU A 209 12.00 -2.23 10.48
C LEU A 209 13.11 -1.16 10.46
N SER A 210 14.02 -1.19 11.44
CA SER A 210 15.22 -0.33 11.42
C SER A 210 16.14 -0.66 10.24
N LEU A 211 16.33 -1.93 9.88
CA LEU A 211 17.09 -2.35 8.70
C LEU A 211 16.46 -1.79 7.41
N LEU A 212 15.15 -1.97 7.22
CA LEU A 212 14.43 -1.40 6.07
C LEU A 212 14.61 0.12 5.99
N THR A 213 14.49 0.81 7.14
CA THR A 213 14.70 2.27 7.22
C THR A 213 16.12 2.67 6.80
N ASN A 214 17.14 1.91 7.21
CA ASN A 214 18.52 2.17 6.83
C ASN A 214 18.78 1.90 5.34
N LEU A 215 18.20 0.85 4.77
CA LEU A 215 18.29 0.54 3.34
C LEU A 215 17.64 1.67 2.50
N TRP A 216 16.45 2.11 2.92
CA TRP A 216 15.77 3.24 2.30
C TRP A 216 16.64 4.52 2.35
N LEU A 217 17.17 4.88 3.53
CA LEU A 217 17.98 6.11 3.65
C LEU A 217 19.24 6.06 2.79
N LYS A 218 19.85 4.87 2.61
CA LYS A 218 21.00 4.72 1.71
C LYS A 218 20.66 4.96 0.24
N SER A 219 19.41 4.77 -0.17
CA SER A 219 18.94 5.04 -1.53
C SER A 219 18.60 6.51 -1.78
N LYS A 220 18.57 7.34 -0.74
CA LYS A 220 18.18 8.76 -0.80
C LYS A 220 19.38 9.70 -0.72
N LEU A 221 19.19 10.94 -1.16
CA LEU A 221 20.20 11.99 -1.01
C LEU A 221 20.42 12.36 0.46
N PRO A 222 21.63 12.84 0.82
CA PRO A 222 21.91 13.29 2.18
C PRO A 222 20.91 14.38 2.65
N GLY A 223 20.45 14.22 3.90
CA GLY A 223 19.47 15.15 4.49
C GLY A 223 18.01 14.81 4.21
N TRP A 224 17.73 13.74 3.47
CA TRP A 224 16.35 13.32 3.21
C TRP A 224 15.62 12.94 4.49
N ARG A 225 14.33 13.29 4.55
CA ARG A 225 13.49 13.06 5.73
C ARG A 225 12.38 12.07 5.40
N ILE A 226 12.07 11.22 6.36
CA ILE A 226 10.92 10.32 6.25
C ILE A 226 9.65 11.13 6.32
N CYS A 227 8.77 10.94 5.35
CA CYS A 227 7.39 11.39 5.38
C CYS A 227 6.49 10.15 5.49
N LEU A 228 5.45 10.21 6.32
CA LEU A 228 4.58 9.06 6.60
C LEU A 228 3.24 9.23 5.87
N HIS A 229 3.28 9.22 4.53
CA HIS A 229 2.10 9.40 3.69
C HIS A 229 1.05 8.30 3.97
N ASP A 230 1.45 7.05 3.86
CA ASP A 230 0.60 5.88 3.85
C ASP A 230 0.01 5.51 5.21
N VAL A 231 0.73 5.84 6.28
CA VAL A 231 0.27 5.60 7.65
C VAL A 231 -1.08 6.26 7.91
N MET A 232 -1.38 7.37 7.21
CA MET A 232 -2.65 8.09 7.35
C MET A 232 -3.84 7.24 6.91
N VAL A 233 -3.71 6.49 5.82
CA VAL A 233 -4.74 5.58 5.29
C VAL A 233 -5.09 4.52 6.33
N VAL A 234 -4.07 3.85 6.84
CA VAL A 234 -4.26 2.77 7.82
C VAL A 234 -4.78 3.29 9.15
N ARG A 235 -4.32 4.48 9.55
CA ARG A 235 -4.81 5.14 10.75
C ARG A 235 -6.28 5.52 10.62
N GLN A 236 -6.73 6.02 9.48
CA GLN A 236 -8.14 6.33 9.22
C GLN A 236 -9.02 5.08 9.36
N ALA A 237 -8.58 3.96 8.81
CA ALA A 237 -9.29 2.69 8.94
C ALA A 237 -9.41 2.20 10.40
N SER A 238 -8.39 2.50 11.22
CA SER A 238 -8.33 2.10 12.64
C SER A 238 -9.10 3.04 13.58
N GLU A 239 -8.98 4.35 13.37
CA GLU A 239 -9.36 5.36 14.36
C GLU A 239 -10.42 6.35 13.85
N ASN A 240 -10.69 6.40 12.53
CA ASN A 240 -11.61 7.36 11.89
C ASN A 240 -11.35 8.80 12.40
N TYR A 241 -10.13 9.28 12.20
CA TYR A 241 -9.61 10.49 12.86
C TYR A 241 -9.65 11.77 12.00
N CYS A 242 -9.96 11.64 10.70
CA CYS A 242 -10.09 12.77 9.78
C CYS A 242 -11.52 12.93 9.31
N ASP A 243 -11.93 14.18 9.13
CA ASP A 243 -13.09 14.55 8.34
C ASP A 243 -12.68 14.75 6.87
N PHE A 244 -13.58 14.42 5.95
CA PHE A 244 -13.37 14.53 4.50
C PHE A 244 -14.41 15.45 3.88
N ALA A 245 -13.99 16.21 2.87
CA ALA A 245 -14.90 16.94 2.01
C ALA A 245 -15.21 16.10 0.77
N GLU A 246 -16.45 16.12 0.30
CA GLU A 246 -16.79 15.65 -1.04
C GLU A 246 -16.29 16.65 -2.07
N ILE A 247 -15.66 16.14 -3.12
CA ILE A 247 -15.18 16.91 -4.25
C ILE A 247 -15.59 16.23 -5.56
N ASP A 248 -15.98 17.03 -6.54
CA ASP A 248 -16.04 16.55 -7.91
C ASP A 248 -14.61 16.48 -8.47
N MET A 249 -14.21 15.31 -8.92
CA MET A 249 -12.85 15.06 -9.38
C MET A 249 -12.86 14.54 -10.81
N HIS A 250 -11.96 15.07 -11.61
CA HIS A 250 -11.69 14.59 -12.95
C HIS A 250 -10.21 14.25 -13.10
N LEU A 251 -9.92 13.03 -13.54
CA LEU A 251 -8.56 12.64 -13.89
C LEU A 251 -8.32 12.97 -15.36
N GLU A 252 -7.39 13.86 -15.65
CA GLU A 252 -7.04 14.24 -17.01
C GLU A 252 -6.29 13.09 -17.73
N THR A 253 -6.87 12.64 -18.84
CA THR A 253 -6.33 11.50 -19.61
C THR A 253 -6.26 11.75 -21.13
N GLU A 254 -6.45 12.99 -21.57
CA GLU A 254 -6.46 13.34 -23.00
C GLU A 254 -5.27 14.22 -23.40
N SER A 255 -4.93 15.19 -22.56
CA SER A 255 -3.84 16.12 -22.82
C SER A 255 -2.47 15.52 -22.46
N ALA A 256 -1.56 15.53 -23.42
CA ALA A 256 -0.16 15.11 -23.17
C ALA A 256 0.58 15.98 -22.14
N TYR A 257 0.09 17.18 -21.84
CA TYR A 257 0.73 18.12 -20.91
C TYR A 257 0.25 17.97 -19.47
N THR A 258 -0.95 17.45 -19.28
CA THR A 258 -1.62 17.36 -17.98
C THR A 258 -2.09 15.94 -17.70
N TYR A 259 -1.57 14.96 -18.44
CA TYR A 259 -1.95 13.55 -18.32
C TYR A 259 -1.69 13.02 -16.90
N GLY A 260 -2.75 12.59 -16.23
CA GLY A 260 -2.70 12.08 -14.86
C GLY A 260 -2.89 13.15 -13.76
N MET A 261 -3.18 14.41 -14.15
CA MET A 261 -3.58 15.46 -13.20
C MET A 261 -5.03 15.31 -12.75
#